data_843a7b453941d56a2cddf5c5acda158a
#
_entry.id   843a7b453941d56a2cddf5c5acda158a
#
_cell.length_a   1.000
_cell.length_b   1.000
_cell.length_c   1.000
_cell.angle_alpha   90.00
_cell.angle_beta   90.00
_cell.angle_gamma   90.00
#
_symmetry.space_group_name_H-M   'P 1'
#
loop_
_entity.id
_entity.type
_entity.pdbx_description
1 polymer ?
#
loop_
_entity_poly.entity_id
_entity_poly.type
_entity_poly.pdbx_seq_one_letter_code
_entity_poly.pdbx_strand_id
1 'polypeptide(L)'
;LQNEFQTLIVSLTNEQRGVFDDVMAAIEDNKGGVFFVYGYGGTGKTFLWKTLSTAIRSKGQIVLTVASSGIASLLLTGGRTAHSRFGIPLNLTENSICSINRDSDASKLLKQTSLIIWDEAPMVHKHAFEALDRTLRDVLSFGNVRNSHIPFGGKVIVFGGDFRQILPVVPNGSRQEIVNASLSSSYIWTNCKVLKLTKNMRLTVGKDPSEIQQTRLFANWLLDIGEGNAGGSNDGDAVIRIPEDLLITQSSDPIGSLIEFVYPSLLDNLNDPKYFEERSILAPKNEVVQEIN
;
A
#
# COMPACT_ATOMS: atom_id res chain seq x y z
N LEU A 1 -1.45 25.44 1.83
CA LEU A 1 -0.48 24.40 1.48
C LEU A 1 0.92 24.70 2.05
N GLN A 2 1.46 25.93 1.88
CA GLN A 2 2.82 26.23 2.36
C GLN A 2 2.94 26.18 3.89
N ASN A 3 2.00 26.78 4.61
CA ASN A 3 1.94 26.68 6.08
C ASN A 3 1.70 25.24 6.55
N GLU A 4 0.83 24.51 5.86
CA GLU A 4 0.59 23.10 6.14
C GLU A 4 1.86 22.26 5.95
N PHE A 5 2.59 22.49 4.86
CA PHE A 5 3.87 21.83 4.61
C PHE A 5 4.88 22.09 5.75
N GLN A 6 5.01 23.33 6.21
CA GLN A 6 5.92 23.67 7.32
C GLN A 6 5.58 22.90 8.60
N THR A 7 4.29 22.70 8.87
CA THR A 7 3.85 21.90 10.02
C THR A 7 4.16 20.42 9.85
N LEU A 8 3.90 19.87 8.65
CA LEU A 8 4.10 18.45 8.37
C LEU A 8 5.58 18.06 8.37
N ILE A 9 6.45 18.89 7.79
CA ILE A 9 7.87 18.57 7.61
C ILE A 9 8.63 18.47 8.93
N VAL A 10 8.28 19.28 9.95
CA VAL A 10 8.89 19.23 11.29
C VAL A 10 8.41 18.03 12.11
N SER A 11 7.30 17.42 11.72
CA SER A 11 6.73 16.27 12.41
C SER A 11 7.21 14.92 11.86
N LEU A 12 8.03 14.92 10.80
CA LEU A 12 8.61 13.71 10.25
C LEU A 12 9.62 13.09 11.22
N THR A 13 9.58 11.78 11.37
CA THR A 13 10.67 11.02 12.01
C THR A 13 11.93 11.07 11.15
N ASN A 14 13.08 10.70 11.71
CA ASN A 14 14.33 10.67 10.96
C ASN A 14 14.26 9.74 9.75
N GLU A 15 13.60 8.56 9.88
CA GLU A 15 13.40 7.64 8.76
C GLU A 15 12.52 8.25 7.67
N GLN A 16 11.39 8.84 8.05
CA GLN A 16 10.48 9.50 7.11
C GLN A 16 11.14 10.70 6.45
N ARG A 17 11.97 11.46 7.19
CA ARG A 17 12.73 12.59 6.67
C ARG A 17 13.75 12.13 5.63
N GLY A 18 14.47 11.05 5.87
CA GLY A 18 15.39 10.47 4.89
C GLY A 18 14.69 10.08 3.60
N VAL A 19 13.52 9.44 3.68
CA VAL A 19 12.70 9.10 2.49
C VAL A 19 12.25 10.37 1.77
N PHE A 20 11.76 11.37 2.51
CA PHE A 20 11.34 12.65 1.94
C PHE A 20 12.47 13.33 1.17
N ASP A 21 13.65 13.43 1.78
CA ASP A 21 14.82 14.11 1.19
C ASP A 21 15.31 13.37 -0.07
N ASP A 22 15.37 12.03 -0.06
CA ASP A 22 15.74 11.21 -1.23
C ASP A 22 14.79 11.42 -2.43
N VAL A 23 13.48 11.42 -2.17
CA VAL A 23 12.47 11.60 -3.21
C VAL A 23 12.49 13.03 -3.77
N MET A 24 12.61 14.02 -2.90
CA MET A 24 12.68 15.43 -3.32
C MET A 24 13.94 15.72 -4.13
N ALA A 25 15.09 15.18 -3.74
CA ALA A 25 16.34 15.28 -4.52
C ALA A 25 16.18 14.68 -5.92
N ALA A 26 15.55 13.50 -6.05
CA ALA A 26 15.32 12.89 -7.36
C ALA A 26 14.41 13.75 -8.27
N ILE A 27 13.43 14.43 -7.69
CA ILE A 27 12.54 15.35 -8.43
C ILE A 27 13.33 16.58 -8.90
N GLU A 28 14.16 17.18 -8.03
CA GLU A 28 14.96 18.37 -8.32
C GLU A 28 16.04 18.08 -9.36
N ASP A 29 16.68 16.92 -9.30
CA ASP A 29 17.67 16.45 -10.30
C ASP A 29 17.07 16.18 -11.68
N ASN A 30 15.75 15.96 -11.76
CA ASN A 30 15.02 15.64 -13.01
C ASN A 30 15.61 14.45 -13.80
N LYS A 31 16.18 13.48 -13.09
CA LYS A 31 16.79 12.25 -13.67
C LYS A 31 15.86 11.04 -13.58
N GLY A 32 14.69 11.21 -12.99
CA GLY A 32 13.80 10.10 -12.63
C GLY A 32 14.26 9.40 -11.34
N GLY A 33 13.51 8.40 -10.95
CA GLY A 33 13.82 7.58 -9.78
C GLY A 33 12.70 6.63 -9.45
N VAL A 34 13.05 5.42 -9.03
CA VAL A 34 12.09 4.41 -8.59
C VAL A 34 12.41 4.07 -7.13
N PHE A 35 11.44 4.27 -6.26
CA PHE A 35 11.59 4.04 -4.83
C PHE A 35 10.53 3.07 -4.34
N PHE A 36 10.90 2.24 -3.37
CA PHE A 36 9.95 1.43 -2.62
C PHE A 36 10.09 1.72 -1.13
N VAL A 37 9.04 2.26 -0.53
CA VAL A 37 8.98 2.54 0.91
C VAL A 37 8.34 1.35 1.61
N TYR A 38 9.20 0.52 2.18
CA TYR A 38 8.79 -0.64 2.96
C TYR A 38 8.44 -0.21 4.38
N GLY A 39 7.21 -0.48 4.80
CA GLY A 39 6.78 -0.19 6.16
C GLY A 39 5.44 -0.86 6.47
N TYR A 40 5.36 -1.50 7.61
CA TYR A 40 4.13 -2.12 8.10
C TYR A 40 3.11 -1.09 8.60
N GLY A 41 1.94 -1.58 9.03
CA GLY A 41 0.88 -0.74 9.57
C GLY A 41 1.37 0.10 10.76
N GLY A 42 1.10 1.41 10.75
CA GLY A 42 1.50 2.32 11.83
C GLY A 42 2.86 3.00 11.64
N THR A 43 3.64 2.68 10.62
CA THR A 43 4.94 3.35 10.35
C THR A 43 4.79 4.75 9.74
N GLY A 44 3.56 5.20 9.46
CA GLY A 44 3.26 6.54 9.00
C GLY A 44 3.50 6.77 7.50
N LYS A 45 3.39 5.74 6.65
CA LYS A 45 3.43 5.89 5.18
C LYS A 45 2.46 6.96 4.68
N THR A 46 1.19 6.89 5.09
CA THR A 46 0.15 7.85 4.66
C THR A 46 0.49 9.29 5.06
N PHE A 47 1.11 9.48 6.23
CA PHE A 47 1.60 10.79 6.66
C PHE A 47 2.73 11.30 5.77
N LEU A 48 3.66 10.43 5.39
CA LEU A 48 4.73 10.74 4.45
C LEU A 48 4.18 11.10 3.06
N TRP A 49 3.18 10.34 2.57
CA TRP A 49 2.50 10.64 1.29
C TRP A 49 1.82 12.02 1.31
N LYS A 50 1.16 12.35 2.41
CA LYS A 50 0.59 13.67 2.62
C LYS A 50 1.66 14.75 2.60
N THR A 51 2.78 14.54 3.28
CA THR A 51 3.88 15.52 3.34
C THR A 51 4.52 15.75 1.98
N LEU A 52 4.87 14.69 1.25
CA LEU A 52 5.39 14.77 -0.13
C LEU A 52 4.42 15.50 -1.06
N SER A 53 3.15 15.11 -1.01
CA SER A 53 2.12 15.71 -1.86
C SER A 53 1.93 17.20 -1.57
N THR A 54 1.92 17.58 -0.30
CA THR A 54 1.78 18.98 0.11
C THR A 54 3.00 19.81 -0.30
N ALA A 55 4.21 19.27 -0.14
CA ALA A 55 5.45 19.91 -0.56
C ALA A 55 5.46 20.23 -2.07
N ILE A 56 5.11 19.25 -2.90
CA ILE A 56 5.11 19.38 -4.36
C ILE A 56 4.03 20.34 -4.81
N ARG A 57 2.80 20.18 -4.29
CA ARG A 57 1.67 21.07 -4.63
C ARG A 57 1.89 22.50 -4.16
N SER A 58 2.62 22.73 -3.06
CA SER A 58 2.95 24.09 -2.59
C SER A 58 3.89 24.84 -3.55
N LYS A 59 4.64 24.08 -4.38
CA LYS A 59 5.48 24.62 -5.47
C LYS A 59 4.71 24.77 -6.80
N GLY A 60 3.38 24.54 -6.83
CA GLY A 60 2.58 24.55 -8.05
C GLY A 60 2.79 23.35 -8.97
N GLN A 61 3.47 22.31 -8.51
CA GLN A 61 3.75 21.09 -9.26
C GLN A 61 2.67 20.02 -9.06
N ILE A 62 2.63 19.05 -9.99
CA ILE A 62 1.62 18.00 -9.99
C ILE A 62 2.17 16.71 -9.35
N VAL A 63 1.40 16.19 -8.40
CA VAL A 63 1.59 14.85 -7.83
C VAL A 63 0.35 14.02 -8.05
N LEU A 64 0.52 12.81 -8.56
CA LEU A 64 -0.54 11.81 -8.68
C LEU A 64 -0.41 10.79 -7.55
N THR A 65 -1.47 10.68 -6.77
CA THR A 65 -1.57 9.71 -5.68
C THR A 65 -2.54 8.61 -6.09
N VAL A 66 -2.07 7.37 -6.09
CA VAL A 66 -2.88 6.20 -6.41
C VAL A 66 -2.68 5.11 -5.37
N ALA A 67 -3.65 4.19 -5.28
CA ALA A 67 -3.53 3.00 -4.48
C ALA A 67 -4.00 1.77 -5.24
N SER A 68 -3.60 0.60 -4.75
CA SER A 68 -3.98 -0.69 -5.33
C SER A 68 -5.45 -1.02 -5.13
N SER A 69 -6.06 -0.56 -4.03
CA SER A 69 -7.49 -0.77 -3.73
C SER A 69 -8.27 0.53 -3.66
N GLY A 70 -9.61 0.44 -3.85
CA GLY A 70 -10.52 1.58 -3.71
C GLY A 70 -10.45 2.20 -2.31
N ILE A 71 -10.49 1.36 -1.27
CA ILE A 71 -10.47 1.80 0.13
C ILE A 71 -9.16 2.53 0.45
N ALA A 72 -8.01 1.98 0.09
CA ALA A 72 -6.73 2.62 0.32
C ALA A 72 -6.62 3.96 -0.42
N SER A 73 -7.22 4.08 -1.61
CA SER A 73 -7.20 5.33 -2.36
C SER A 73 -7.95 6.48 -1.69
N LEU A 74 -8.96 6.19 -0.87
CA LEU A 74 -9.71 7.20 -0.11
C LEU A 74 -8.88 7.86 1.00
N LEU A 75 -7.83 7.18 1.47
CA LEU A 75 -6.91 7.72 2.48
C LEU A 75 -5.91 8.72 1.90
N LEU A 76 -5.83 8.81 0.57
CA LEU A 76 -4.89 9.67 -0.13
C LEU A 76 -5.57 10.95 -0.63
N THR A 77 -4.96 12.09 -0.40
CA THR A 77 -5.50 13.37 -0.89
C THR A 77 -5.55 13.43 -2.42
N GLY A 78 -6.77 13.42 -2.99
CA GLY A 78 -7.00 13.33 -4.43
C GLY A 78 -6.67 11.95 -5.01
N GLY A 79 -6.66 10.92 -4.16
CA GLY A 79 -6.35 9.54 -4.52
C GLY A 79 -7.39 8.91 -5.45
N ARG A 80 -6.92 7.99 -6.27
CA ARG A 80 -7.72 7.09 -7.11
C ARG A 80 -7.08 5.70 -7.13
N THR A 81 -7.81 4.69 -7.57
CA THR A 81 -7.17 3.41 -7.87
C THR A 81 -6.22 3.56 -9.06
N ALA A 82 -5.09 2.84 -9.02
CA ALA A 82 -4.10 2.86 -10.09
C ALA A 82 -4.72 2.45 -11.44
N HIS A 83 -5.58 1.40 -11.44
CA HIS A 83 -6.30 0.95 -12.62
C HIS A 83 -7.14 2.06 -13.27
N SER A 84 -7.91 2.80 -12.46
CA SER A 84 -8.72 3.92 -12.97
C SER A 84 -7.87 5.11 -13.42
N ARG A 85 -6.78 5.42 -12.70
CA ARG A 85 -5.95 6.58 -13.02
C ARG A 85 -5.17 6.41 -14.30
N PHE A 86 -4.62 5.19 -14.52
CA PHE A 86 -3.71 4.92 -15.63
C PHE A 86 -4.33 4.08 -16.74
N GLY A 87 -5.61 3.68 -16.62
CA GLY A 87 -6.25 2.80 -17.60
C GLY A 87 -5.53 1.45 -17.71
N ILE A 88 -5.13 0.88 -16.58
CA ILE A 88 -4.48 -0.44 -16.55
C ILE A 88 -5.52 -1.50 -16.90
N PRO A 89 -5.25 -2.42 -17.84
CA PRO A 89 -6.18 -3.49 -18.19
C PRO A 89 -6.47 -4.42 -17.01
N LEU A 90 -7.68 -4.94 -16.92
CA LEU A 90 -8.03 -5.95 -15.90
C LEU A 90 -7.37 -7.31 -16.19
N ASN A 91 -7.31 -7.69 -17.46
CA ASN A 91 -6.64 -8.92 -17.90
C ASN A 91 -5.20 -8.58 -18.29
N LEU A 92 -4.28 -8.81 -17.36
CA LEU A 92 -2.87 -8.46 -17.51
C LEU A 92 -2.05 -9.60 -18.12
N THR A 93 -1.24 -9.25 -19.09
CA THR A 93 -0.20 -10.10 -19.67
C THR A 93 1.15 -9.39 -19.60
N GLU A 94 2.23 -10.09 -19.90
CA GLU A 94 3.57 -9.51 -19.95
C GLU A 94 3.72 -8.37 -20.98
N ASN A 95 2.89 -8.33 -22.01
CA ASN A 95 2.90 -7.32 -23.07
C ASN A 95 1.83 -6.24 -22.90
N SER A 96 1.05 -6.26 -21.81
CA SER A 96 0.02 -5.28 -21.55
C SER A 96 0.57 -3.86 -21.51
N ILE A 97 -0.21 -2.91 -22.02
CA ILE A 97 0.01 -1.46 -21.93
C ILE A 97 -1.22 -0.79 -21.33
N CYS A 98 -1.08 0.40 -20.80
CA CYS A 98 -2.20 1.19 -20.30
C CYS A 98 -2.98 1.84 -21.43
N SER A 99 -4.29 2.02 -21.26
CA SER A 99 -5.17 2.66 -22.24
C SER A 99 -5.01 4.19 -22.24
N ILE A 100 -3.80 4.68 -22.55
CA ILE A 100 -3.45 6.09 -22.61
C ILE A 100 -2.94 6.43 -24.00
N ASN A 101 -3.72 7.21 -24.75
CA ASN A 101 -3.28 7.72 -26.04
C ASN A 101 -2.31 8.89 -25.87
N ARG A 102 -1.32 9.00 -26.77
CA ARG A 102 -0.24 9.99 -26.71
C ARG A 102 -0.73 11.45 -26.68
N ASP A 103 -1.84 11.74 -27.33
CA ASP A 103 -2.40 13.09 -27.44
C ASP A 103 -3.55 13.34 -26.45
N SER A 104 -3.87 12.38 -25.61
CA SER A 104 -4.94 12.48 -24.60
C SER A 104 -4.59 13.46 -23.48
N ASP A 105 -5.59 13.95 -22.79
CA ASP A 105 -5.39 14.77 -21.59
C ASP A 105 -4.70 13.99 -20.46
N ALA A 106 -4.89 12.67 -20.40
CA ALA A 106 -4.15 11.80 -19.49
C ALA A 106 -2.64 11.82 -19.79
N SER A 107 -2.26 11.76 -21.06
CA SER A 107 -0.86 11.90 -21.49
C SER A 107 -0.28 13.28 -21.14
N LYS A 108 -1.02 14.36 -21.38
CA LYS A 108 -0.61 15.73 -21.02
C LYS A 108 -0.39 15.85 -19.51
N LEU A 109 -1.31 15.30 -18.71
CA LEU A 109 -1.19 15.27 -17.26
C LEU A 109 0.07 14.53 -16.81
N LEU A 110 0.33 13.33 -17.36
CA LEU A 110 1.53 12.54 -17.05
C LEU A 110 2.82 13.28 -17.42
N LYS A 111 2.87 13.98 -18.55
CA LYS A 111 4.02 14.81 -18.95
C LYS A 111 4.34 15.87 -17.91
N GLN A 112 3.33 16.51 -17.32
CA GLN A 112 3.48 17.57 -16.32
C GLN A 112 3.64 17.05 -14.87
N THR A 113 3.41 15.76 -14.63
CA THR A 113 3.51 15.16 -13.30
C THR A 113 4.96 15.09 -12.84
N SER A 114 5.24 15.59 -11.64
CA SER A 114 6.56 15.55 -11.00
C SER A 114 6.77 14.27 -10.19
N LEU A 115 5.72 13.76 -9.55
CA LEU A 115 5.78 12.56 -8.70
C LEU A 115 4.52 11.71 -8.88
N ILE A 116 4.72 10.41 -8.89
CA ILE A 116 3.65 9.41 -8.76
C ILE A 116 3.87 8.66 -7.43
N ILE A 117 2.87 8.65 -6.56
CA ILE A 117 2.84 7.84 -5.33
C ILE A 117 1.84 6.72 -5.54
N TRP A 118 2.27 5.47 -5.36
CA TRP A 118 1.42 4.29 -5.46
C TRP A 118 1.46 3.50 -4.16
N ASP A 119 0.43 3.64 -3.36
CA ASP A 119 0.30 2.95 -2.06
C ASP A 119 -0.27 1.54 -2.23
N GLU A 120 0.04 0.67 -1.27
CA GLU A 120 -0.32 -0.76 -1.24
C GLU A 120 0.11 -1.51 -2.52
N ALA A 121 1.29 -1.16 -3.07
CA ALA A 121 1.82 -1.74 -4.29
C ALA A 121 1.96 -3.28 -4.26
N PRO A 122 2.36 -3.97 -3.15
CA PRO A 122 2.50 -5.41 -3.12
C PRO A 122 1.24 -6.21 -3.49
N MET A 123 0.05 -5.61 -3.41
CA MET A 123 -1.22 -6.29 -3.70
C MET A 123 -1.50 -6.49 -5.20
N VAL A 124 -0.75 -5.84 -6.08
CA VAL A 124 -1.03 -5.82 -7.53
C VAL A 124 0.00 -6.65 -8.29
N HIS A 125 -0.47 -7.37 -9.30
CA HIS A 125 0.36 -8.18 -10.19
C HIS A 125 1.44 -7.32 -10.87
N LYS A 126 2.68 -7.81 -10.94
CA LYS A 126 3.83 -7.10 -11.52
C LYS A 126 3.57 -6.52 -12.91
N HIS A 127 2.79 -7.21 -13.73
CA HIS A 127 2.47 -6.75 -15.08
C HIS A 127 1.71 -5.41 -15.12
N ALA A 128 1.04 -5.01 -14.03
CA ALA A 128 0.41 -3.70 -13.96
C ALA A 128 1.46 -2.56 -13.92
N PHE A 129 2.51 -2.75 -13.14
CA PHE A 129 3.63 -1.78 -13.06
C PHE A 129 4.43 -1.76 -14.36
N GLU A 130 4.64 -2.94 -14.94
CA GLU A 130 5.33 -3.09 -16.23
C GLU A 130 4.53 -2.47 -17.38
N ALA A 131 3.19 -2.60 -17.37
CA ALA A 131 2.32 -1.93 -18.32
C ALA A 131 2.42 -0.41 -18.22
N LEU A 132 2.44 0.13 -16.98
CA LEU A 132 2.62 1.57 -16.74
C LEU A 132 4.02 2.03 -17.19
N ASP A 133 5.07 1.26 -16.88
CA ASP A 133 6.44 1.57 -17.31
C ASP A 133 6.54 1.67 -18.84
N ARG A 134 6.05 0.65 -19.56
CA ARG A 134 6.01 0.66 -21.04
C ARG A 134 5.28 1.88 -21.58
N THR A 135 4.11 2.17 -21.02
CA THR A 135 3.28 3.31 -21.44
C THR A 135 3.97 4.64 -21.19
N LEU A 136 4.59 4.83 -20.02
CA LEU A 136 5.30 6.07 -19.70
C LEU A 136 6.55 6.25 -20.57
N ARG A 137 7.31 5.20 -20.83
CA ARG A 137 8.44 5.24 -21.76
C ARG A 137 7.97 5.66 -23.16
N ASP A 138 6.86 5.11 -23.64
CA ASP A 138 6.32 5.46 -24.95
C ASP A 138 5.83 6.94 -25.00
N VAL A 139 5.02 7.35 -24.03
CA VAL A 139 4.44 8.70 -23.97
C VAL A 139 5.49 9.79 -23.76
N LEU A 140 6.55 9.51 -22.96
CA LEU A 140 7.56 10.50 -22.56
C LEU A 140 8.80 10.50 -23.46
N SER A 141 8.97 9.51 -24.34
CA SER A 141 10.06 9.48 -25.32
C SER A 141 9.84 10.44 -26.47
N PHE A 142 8.61 10.89 -26.69
CA PHE A 142 8.30 11.89 -27.72
C PHE A 142 8.89 13.25 -27.32
N GLY A 143 9.97 13.64 -27.98
CA GLY A 143 10.74 14.85 -27.68
C GLY A 143 12.05 14.59 -26.91
N ASN A 144 12.20 13.42 -26.29
CA ASN A 144 13.46 13.00 -25.68
C ASN A 144 13.62 11.48 -25.75
N VAL A 145 14.32 10.98 -26.76
CA VAL A 145 14.53 9.55 -27.02
C VAL A 145 15.18 8.83 -25.81
N ARG A 146 15.98 9.51 -24.99
CA ARG A 146 16.57 8.90 -23.79
C ARG A 146 15.52 8.35 -22.83
N ASN A 147 14.35 8.95 -22.76
CA ASN A 147 13.27 8.52 -21.86
C ASN A 147 12.74 7.11 -22.19
N SER A 148 12.93 6.61 -23.43
CA SER A 148 12.55 5.24 -23.78
C SER A 148 13.38 4.16 -23.05
N HIS A 149 14.56 4.51 -22.55
CA HIS A 149 15.48 3.60 -21.87
C HIS A 149 15.50 3.77 -20.34
N ILE A 150 14.85 4.83 -19.83
CA ILE A 150 14.81 5.11 -18.39
C ILE A 150 13.51 4.52 -17.80
N PRO A 151 13.55 3.85 -16.65
CA PRO A 151 12.33 3.38 -15.99
C PRO A 151 11.28 4.48 -15.88
N PHE A 152 10.04 4.12 -16.21
CA PHE A 152 8.89 5.04 -16.23
C PHE A 152 9.10 6.33 -17.04
N GLY A 153 9.94 6.26 -18.08
CA GLY A 153 10.22 7.42 -18.91
C GLY A 153 10.91 8.57 -18.18
N GLY A 154 11.63 8.30 -17.11
CA GLY A 154 12.32 9.29 -16.29
C GLY A 154 11.42 10.00 -15.26
N LYS A 155 10.22 9.51 -14.99
CA LYS A 155 9.39 9.99 -13.87
C LYS A 155 9.89 9.48 -12.54
N VAL A 156 9.69 10.27 -11.49
CA VAL A 156 9.91 9.81 -10.11
C VAL A 156 8.65 9.08 -9.65
N ILE A 157 8.83 7.82 -9.25
CA ILE A 157 7.76 6.97 -8.73
C ILE A 157 8.15 6.44 -7.37
N VAL A 158 7.22 6.54 -6.43
CA VAL A 158 7.35 5.98 -5.08
C VAL A 158 6.25 4.95 -4.87
N PHE A 159 6.65 3.70 -4.76
CA PHE A 159 5.79 2.62 -4.31
C PHE A 159 5.82 2.53 -2.80
N GLY A 160 4.69 2.20 -2.18
CA GLY A 160 4.61 1.92 -0.76
C GLY A 160 3.87 0.64 -0.47
N GLY A 161 4.20 0.00 0.64
CA GLY A 161 3.48 -1.18 1.10
C GLY A 161 4.30 -2.09 2.00
N ASP A 162 3.74 -3.25 2.25
CA ASP A 162 4.30 -4.30 3.10
C ASP A 162 4.09 -5.66 2.44
N PHE A 163 5.17 -6.35 2.07
CA PHE A 163 5.10 -7.69 1.46
C PHE A 163 4.62 -8.80 2.42
N ARG A 164 4.46 -8.51 3.71
CA ARG A 164 3.84 -9.41 4.68
C ARG A 164 2.31 -9.39 4.64
N GLN A 165 1.75 -8.40 3.95
CA GLN A 165 0.31 -8.29 3.70
C GLN A 165 -0.10 -9.09 2.45
N ILE A 166 -1.32 -8.87 1.97
CA ILE A 166 -1.86 -9.58 0.80
C ILE A 166 -0.98 -9.32 -0.43
N LEU A 167 -0.50 -10.40 -1.04
CA LEU A 167 0.20 -10.42 -2.31
C LEU A 167 -0.79 -10.53 -3.49
N PRO A 168 -0.32 -10.42 -4.74
CA PRO A 168 -1.20 -10.54 -5.91
C PRO A 168 -1.99 -11.84 -5.90
N VAL A 169 -3.29 -11.74 -6.18
CA VAL A 169 -4.15 -12.91 -6.28
C VAL A 169 -3.91 -13.60 -7.63
N VAL A 170 -3.41 -14.82 -7.58
CA VAL A 170 -3.29 -15.73 -8.71
C VAL A 170 -4.29 -16.85 -8.51
N PRO A 171 -5.43 -16.91 -9.26
CA PRO A 171 -6.44 -17.93 -9.07
C PRO A 171 -5.84 -19.34 -9.19
N ASN A 172 -6.04 -20.16 -8.17
CA ASN A 172 -5.48 -21.52 -8.06
C ASN A 172 -3.95 -21.60 -8.14
N GLY A 173 -3.26 -20.45 -7.96
CA GLY A 173 -1.80 -20.37 -8.05
C GLY A 173 -1.10 -20.98 -6.84
N SER A 174 0.03 -21.61 -7.10
CA SER A 174 0.98 -22.05 -6.09
C SER A 174 1.66 -20.86 -5.40
N ARG A 175 2.28 -21.12 -4.23
CA ARG A 175 3.10 -20.13 -3.53
C ARG A 175 4.14 -19.47 -4.44
N GLN A 176 4.81 -20.28 -5.28
CA GLN A 176 5.83 -19.78 -6.21
C GLN A 176 5.25 -18.86 -7.27
N GLU A 177 4.06 -19.17 -7.81
CA GLU A 177 3.38 -18.32 -8.78
C GLU A 177 2.95 -16.97 -8.17
N ILE A 178 2.48 -16.98 -6.92
CA ILE A 178 2.14 -15.75 -6.19
C ILE A 178 3.39 -14.88 -5.97
N VAL A 179 4.50 -15.46 -5.55
CA VAL A 179 5.78 -14.74 -5.39
C VAL A 179 6.26 -14.19 -6.73
N ASN A 180 6.18 -14.99 -7.80
CA ASN A 180 6.56 -14.56 -9.15
C ASN A 180 5.64 -13.46 -9.71
N ALA A 181 4.41 -13.36 -9.24
CA ALA A 181 3.47 -12.30 -9.63
C ALA A 181 3.73 -10.97 -8.91
N SER A 182 4.52 -10.96 -7.86
CA SER A 182 4.77 -9.77 -7.04
C SER A 182 5.70 -8.76 -7.73
N LEU A 183 5.64 -7.50 -7.29
CA LEU A 183 6.50 -6.41 -7.79
C LEU A 183 7.99 -6.74 -7.61
N SER A 184 8.38 -7.43 -6.54
CA SER A 184 9.78 -7.82 -6.29
C SER A 184 10.35 -8.79 -7.34
N SER A 185 9.50 -9.45 -8.11
CA SER A 185 9.87 -10.33 -9.23
C SER A 185 9.82 -9.64 -10.60
N SER A 186 9.53 -8.33 -10.63
CA SER A 186 9.56 -7.53 -11.86
C SER A 186 10.97 -7.03 -12.20
N TYR A 187 11.26 -6.83 -13.48
CA TYR A 187 12.50 -6.14 -13.91
C TYR A 187 12.61 -4.70 -13.34
N ILE A 188 11.48 -4.09 -12.97
CA ILE A 188 11.45 -2.77 -12.35
C ILE A 188 12.19 -2.77 -11.00
N TRP A 189 12.12 -3.88 -10.26
CA TRP A 189 12.71 -3.99 -8.94
C TRP A 189 14.22 -3.78 -8.91
N THR A 190 14.93 -4.16 -9.96
CA THR A 190 16.39 -3.96 -10.09
C THR A 190 16.79 -2.47 -10.09
N ASN A 191 15.86 -1.59 -10.46
CA ASN A 191 16.06 -0.14 -10.48
C ASN A 191 15.46 0.55 -9.24
N CYS A 192 14.93 -0.23 -8.29
CA CYS A 192 14.18 0.29 -7.16
C CYS A 192 15.09 0.52 -5.95
N LYS A 193 15.18 1.76 -5.46
CA LYS A 193 15.81 2.07 -4.17
C LYS A 193 14.83 1.73 -3.06
N VAL A 194 15.15 0.69 -2.27
CA VAL A 194 14.32 0.28 -1.14
C VAL A 194 14.66 1.11 0.10
N LEU A 195 13.65 1.79 0.64
CA LEU A 195 13.73 2.61 1.84
C LEU A 195 12.83 1.99 2.92
N LYS A 196 13.26 1.98 4.17
CA LYS A 196 12.54 1.28 5.25
C LYS A 196 12.03 2.26 6.31
N LEU A 197 10.79 2.03 6.76
CA LEU A 197 10.20 2.65 7.93
C LEU A 197 9.95 1.55 8.96
N THR A 198 10.61 1.64 10.10
CA THR A 198 10.59 0.59 11.14
C THR A 198 9.86 1.02 12.41
N LYS A 199 9.71 2.34 12.63
CA LYS A 199 9.10 2.88 13.85
C LYS A 199 7.58 2.87 13.76
N ASN A 200 6.92 2.09 14.63
CA ASN A 200 5.46 2.11 14.75
C ASN A 200 4.99 3.32 15.58
N MET A 201 4.40 4.29 14.90
CA MET A 201 3.91 5.53 15.52
C MET A 201 2.63 5.34 16.34
N ARG A 202 1.88 4.25 16.11
CA ARG A 202 0.63 3.96 16.84
C ARG A 202 0.88 3.50 18.28
N LEU A 203 2.09 3.03 18.58
CA LEU A 203 2.45 2.52 19.91
C LEU A 203 2.83 3.63 20.92
N THR A 204 2.81 4.89 20.54
CA THR A 204 3.39 5.98 21.36
C THR A 204 2.40 7.06 21.76
N VAL A 205 1.11 6.97 21.40
CA VAL A 205 0.16 8.08 21.59
C VAL A 205 -0.89 7.76 22.65
N GLY A 206 -0.89 8.56 23.73
CA GLY A 206 -2.04 8.87 24.59
C GLY A 206 -2.60 7.75 25.47
N LYS A 207 -1.83 6.69 25.76
CA LYS A 207 -2.30 5.54 26.53
C LYS A 207 -1.52 5.35 27.83
N ASP A 208 -2.16 4.68 28.78
CA ASP A 208 -1.52 4.18 29.99
C ASP A 208 -0.31 3.26 29.64
N PRO A 209 0.79 3.29 30.41
CA PRO A 209 1.94 2.43 30.19
C PRO A 209 1.63 0.93 30.07
N SER A 210 0.61 0.42 30.80
CA SER A 210 0.19 -0.99 30.73
C SER A 210 -0.47 -1.32 29.38
N GLU A 211 -1.33 -0.44 28.87
CA GLU A 211 -1.98 -0.57 27.56
C GLU A 211 -0.95 -0.48 26.42
N ILE A 212 0.01 0.41 26.54
CA ILE A 212 1.12 0.53 25.58
C ILE A 212 1.91 -0.78 25.50
N GLN A 213 2.19 -1.38 26.65
CA GLN A 213 2.92 -2.66 26.72
C GLN A 213 2.12 -3.80 26.07
N GLN A 214 0.83 -3.93 26.35
CA GLN A 214 -0.03 -4.94 25.74
C GLN A 214 -0.15 -4.76 24.23
N THR A 215 -0.37 -3.51 23.79
CA THR A 215 -0.44 -3.17 22.36
C THR A 215 0.89 -3.50 21.64
N ARG A 216 2.02 -3.27 22.31
CA ARG A 216 3.35 -3.63 21.79
C ARG A 216 3.54 -5.14 21.66
N LEU A 217 3.15 -5.91 22.67
CA LEU A 217 3.23 -7.37 22.63
C LEU A 217 2.39 -7.93 21.49
N PHE A 218 1.16 -7.44 21.34
CA PHE A 218 0.28 -7.83 20.24
C PHE A 218 0.86 -7.46 18.87
N ALA A 219 1.40 -6.24 18.72
CA ALA A 219 2.02 -5.80 17.47
C ALA A 219 3.26 -6.65 17.11
N ASN A 220 4.08 -7.02 18.09
CA ASN A 220 5.23 -7.89 17.86
C ASN A 220 4.78 -9.30 17.45
N TRP A 221 3.77 -9.86 18.12
CA TRP A 221 3.20 -11.15 17.73
C TRP A 221 2.68 -11.17 16.30
N LEU A 222 1.99 -10.10 15.86
CA LEU A 222 1.56 -9.95 14.46
C LEU A 222 2.74 -9.86 13.49
N LEU A 223 3.82 -9.17 13.87
CA LEU A 223 5.03 -9.08 13.07
C LEU A 223 5.71 -10.44 12.94
N ASP A 224 5.82 -11.20 14.04
CA ASP A 224 6.40 -12.55 14.05
C ASP A 224 5.62 -13.52 13.16
N ILE A 225 4.29 -13.42 13.12
CA ILE A 225 3.46 -14.17 12.16
C ILE A 225 3.82 -13.76 10.72
N GLY A 226 3.83 -12.45 10.44
CA GLY A 226 4.09 -11.91 9.10
C GLY A 226 5.51 -12.21 8.58
N GLU A 227 6.48 -12.37 9.48
CA GLU A 227 7.87 -12.72 9.16
C GLU A 227 8.12 -14.24 9.14
N GLY A 228 7.11 -15.04 9.53
CA GLY A 228 7.22 -16.49 9.62
C GLY A 228 8.05 -16.98 10.81
N ASN A 229 8.22 -16.15 11.84
CA ASN A 229 8.95 -16.47 13.06
C ASN A 229 8.05 -17.10 14.13
N ALA A 230 6.72 -17.01 14.00
CA ALA A 230 5.78 -17.64 14.91
C ALA A 230 5.53 -19.09 14.52
N GLY A 231 5.49 -20.00 15.51
CA GLY A 231 5.00 -21.38 15.34
C GLY A 231 6.03 -22.45 14.98
N GLY A 232 7.32 -22.18 14.97
CA GLY A 232 8.37 -23.20 14.71
C GLY A 232 8.95 -23.15 13.29
N SER A 233 9.51 -24.26 12.78
CA SER A 233 10.12 -24.30 11.45
C SER A 233 9.08 -24.00 10.35
N ASN A 234 9.34 -22.97 9.54
CA ASN A 234 8.42 -22.51 8.51
C ASN A 234 8.65 -23.30 7.21
N ASP A 235 8.03 -24.46 7.12
CA ASP A 235 7.95 -25.28 5.89
C ASP A 235 6.69 -25.01 5.05
N GLY A 236 5.88 -24.03 5.46
CA GLY A 236 4.62 -23.66 4.80
C GLY A 236 3.36 -23.94 5.61
N ASP A 237 3.45 -24.84 6.61
CA ASP A 237 2.31 -25.31 7.43
C ASP A 237 2.54 -25.09 8.94
N ALA A 238 3.26 -24.03 9.29
CA ALA A 238 3.55 -23.71 10.70
C ALA A 238 2.26 -23.46 11.50
N VAL A 239 2.12 -24.18 12.62
CA VAL A 239 0.97 -24.00 13.53
C VAL A 239 1.21 -22.77 14.40
N ILE A 240 0.31 -21.81 14.33
CA ILE A 240 0.36 -20.58 15.12
C ILE A 240 -0.56 -20.73 16.33
N ARG A 241 -0.03 -20.46 17.52
CA ARG A 241 -0.85 -20.39 18.73
C ARG A 241 -1.50 -19.02 18.84
N ILE A 242 -2.83 -19.01 18.87
CA ILE A 242 -3.60 -17.79 19.15
C ILE A 242 -3.56 -17.52 20.66
N PRO A 243 -3.27 -16.28 21.12
CA PRO A 243 -3.39 -15.87 22.52
C PRO A 243 -4.77 -16.17 23.11
N GLU A 244 -4.82 -16.59 24.36
CA GLU A 244 -6.07 -17.05 25.00
C GLU A 244 -7.12 -15.93 25.13
N ASP A 245 -6.68 -14.69 25.28
CA ASP A 245 -7.53 -13.48 25.31
C ASP A 245 -8.15 -13.12 23.96
N LEU A 246 -7.62 -13.69 22.86
CA LEU A 246 -8.16 -13.51 21.50
C LEU A 246 -8.90 -14.75 21.00
N LEU A 247 -8.95 -15.81 21.79
CA LEU A 247 -9.49 -17.10 21.38
C LEU A 247 -10.94 -17.26 21.88
N ILE A 248 -11.88 -17.40 20.95
CA ILE A 248 -13.26 -17.79 21.25
C ILE A 248 -13.25 -19.32 21.35
N THR A 249 -13.37 -19.83 22.58
CA THR A 249 -13.37 -21.28 22.88
C THR A 249 -14.78 -21.83 23.07
N GLN A 250 -14.94 -23.14 22.83
CA GLN A 250 -16.15 -23.91 23.21
C GLN A 250 -17.44 -23.54 22.50
N SER A 251 -17.40 -23.29 21.21
CA SER A 251 -18.62 -23.07 20.42
C SER A 251 -18.91 -24.26 19.49
N SER A 252 -20.16 -24.69 19.47
CA SER A 252 -20.69 -25.58 18.43
C SER A 252 -20.95 -24.83 17.11
N ASP A 253 -21.02 -23.50 17.17
CA ASP A 253 -21.16 -22.58 16.04
C ASP A 253 -20.09 -21.49 16.13
N PRO A 254 -18.89 -21.69 15.55
CA PRO A 254 -17.79 -20.72 15.63
C PRO A 254 -18.09 -19.39 14.95
N ILE A 255 -18.83 -19.41 13.83
CA ILE A 255 -19.18 -18.19 13.09
C ILE A 255 -20.20 -17.37 13.86
N GLY A 256 -21.27 -18.00 14.34
CA GLY A 256 -22.27 -17.33 15.17
C GLY A 256 -21.67 -16.72 16.44
N SER A 257 -20.75 -17.43 17.10
CA SER A 257 -20.04 -16.93 18.28
C SER A 257 -19.13 -15.74 17.96
N LEU A 258 -18.47 -15.73 16.81
CA LEU A 258 -17.68 -14.61 16.35
C LEU A 258 -18.56 -13.39 16.05
N ILE A 259 -19.71 -13.62 15.39
CA ILE A 259 -20.68 -12.55 15.11
C ILE A 259 -21.19 -11.93 16.40
N GLU A 260 -21.62 -12.75 17.36
CA GLU A 260 -22.13 -12.26 18.66
C GLU A 260 -21.05 -11.51 19.46
N PHE A 261 -19.79 -11.97 19.39
CA PHE A 261 -18.67 -11.28 20.04
C PHE A 261 -18.38 -9.90 19.42
N VAL A 262 -18.36 -9.82 18.08
CA VAL A 262 -18.06 -8.56 17.38
C VAL A 262 -19.26 -7.64 17.34
N TYR A 263 -20.47 -8.19 17.20
CA TYR A 263 -21.73 -7.47 17.06
C TYR A 263 -22.75 -7.88 18.15
N PRO A 264 -22.46 -7.61 19.45
CA PRO A 264 -23.38 -7.96 20.53
C PRO A 264 -24.71 -7.25 20.36
N SER A 265 -25.82 -7.97 20.51
CA SER A 265 -27.18 -7.43 20.31
C SER A 265 -27.38 -6.79 18.93
N LEU A 266 -26.89 -7.45 17.87
CA LEU A 266 -26.93 -6.95 16.49
C LEU A 266 -28.34 -6.49 16.08
N LEU A 267 -29.37 -7.27 16.39
CA LEU A 267 -30.76 -6.98 15.98
C LEU A 267 -31.30 -5.67 16.59
N ASP A 268 -30.86 -5.32 17.80
CA ASP A 268 -31.27 -4.09 18.46
C ASP A 268 -30.58 -2.85 17.90
N ASN A 269 -29.41 -3.04 17.23
CA ASN A 269 -28.54 -1.98 16.75
C ASN A 269 -28.51 -1.83 15.22
N LEU A 270 -29.37 -2.54 14.48
CA LEU A 270 -29.39 -2.52 13.00
C LEU A 270 -29.55 -1.13 12.39
N ASN A 271 -30.17 -0.19 13.08
CA ASN A 271 -30.40 1.17 12.60
C ASN A 271 -29.40 2.21 13.14
N ASP A 272 -28.36 1.78 13.85
CA ASP A 272 -27.33 2.68 14.36
C ASP A 272 -26.06 2.63 13.47
N PRO A 273 -25.83 3.64 12.62
CA PRO A 273 -24.63 3.68 11.76
C PRO A 273 -23.32 3.66 12.56
N LYS A 274 -23.28 4.28 13.76
CA LYS A 274 -22.07 4.33 14.59
C LYS A 274 -21.71 2.96 15.15
N TYR A 275 -22.70 2.12 15.40
CA TYR A 275 -22.49 0.77 15.85
C TYR A 275 -21.66 -0.05 14.84
N PHE A 276 -21.85 0.19 13.54
CA PHE A 276 -21.13 -0.49 12.46
C PHE A 276 -19.80 0.19 12.09
N GLU A 277 -19.64 1.50 12.33
CA GLU A 277 -18.40 2.22 12.01
C GLU A 277 -17.17 1.69 12.74
N GLU A 278 -17.36 1.17 13.97
CA GLU A 278 -16.28 0.73 14.84
C GLU A 278 -16.03 -0.79 14.81
N ARG A 279 -16.83 -1.55 14.06
CA ARG A 279 -16.82 -3.01 14.07
C ARG A 279 -16.72 -3.59 12.67
N SER A 280 -15.92 -4.62 12.51
CA SER A 280 -15.88 -5.40 11.25
C SER A 280 -15.32 -6.80 11.48
N ILE A 281 -15.80 -7.77 10.70
CA ILE A 281 -15.22 -9.10 10.59
C ILE A 281 -14.51 -9.16 9.25
N LEU A 282 -13.23 -9.56 9.26
CA LEU A 282 -12.41 -9.71 8.07
C LEU A 282 -12.20 -11.18 7.77
N ALA A 283 -12.35 -11.57 6.52
CA ALA A 283 -12.06 -12.93 6.07
C ALA A 283 -11.19 -12.92 4.81
N PRO A 284 -10.27 -13.90 4.66
CA PRO A 284 -9.33 -13.93 3.52
C PRO A 284 -9.98 -14.41 2.21
N LYS A 285 -11.13 -15.09 2.28
CA LYS A 285 -11.83 -15.65 1.12
C LYS A 285 -13.25 -15.10 1.01
N ASN A 286 -13.68 -14.80 -0.22
CA ASN A 286 -15.05 -14.33 -0.47
C ASN A 286 -16.13 -15.34 -0.05
N GLU A 287 -15.85 -16.64 -0.13
CA GLU A 287 -16.75 -17.71 0.33
C GLU A 287 -17.07 -17.54 1.81
N VAL A 288 -16.04 -17.31 2.65
CA VAL A 288 -16.20 -17.09 4.09
C VAL A 288 -16.94 -15.77 4.37
N VAL A 289 -16.69 -14.72 3.57
CA VAL A 289 -17.45 -13.46 3.69
C VAL A 289 -18.92 -13.69 3.40
N GLN A 290 -19.27 -14.51 2.38
CA GLN A 290 -20.66 -14.84 2.06
C GLN A 290 -21.33 -15.71 3.14
N GLU A 291 -20.56 -16.59 3.79
CA GLU A 291 -21.05 -17.42 4.88
C GLU A 291 -21.37 -16.61 6.16
N ILE A 292 -20.58 -15.55 6.41
CA ILE A 292 -20.78 -14.64 7.56
C ILE A 292 -21.96 -13.69 7.34
N ASN A 293 -22.22 -13.26 6.10
CA ASN A 293 -23.28 -12.31 5.75
C ASN A 293 -24.65 -13.00 5.58
#